data_6db44be34a3b1de9863c7de644e42885
#
_entry.id   6db44be34a3b1de9863c7de644e42885
#
_cell.length_a   1.000
_cell.length_b   1.000
_cell.length_c   1.000
_cell.angle_alpha   90.00
_cell.angle_beta   90.00
_cell.angle_gamma   90.00
#
_symmetry.space_group_name_H-M   'P 1'
#
loop_
_entity.id
_entity.type
_entity.pdbx_description
1 polymer ?
#
loop_
_entity_poly.entity_id
_entity_poly.type
_entity_poly.pdbx_seq_one_letter_code
_entity_poly.pdbx_strand_id
1 'polypeptide(L)'
;MKRILKIIESKKVLFKNFTSLSILQISNYIFPIITLPYLVRVLGPEKYGLVNFATAFAAYFTIITDYGFNLSATQEISVNRENPNRISEIFSSVFTIKMLLFGFSGLIFFVIVSVVPIFKDNLILFVVTFLSVLGTALFPLWFYQGIERMKYILIISVSVRFVTTILIFVIVNTESDFIKYAGLNTLTQFVIGIIGLQFALNKFGLKYSLPSQTLIKQQLKNGWNLFLSTVWINLYTTSNVFVLGLFAPANVVGYYAAADKIRIAFQGVLSSMSQSVFPYVNKLLSESYEKFINFNRKLFKIAAVVGAIISFLLFLFAEILVNIILGQEYQQSILVLRIIAWLPLVIFLSNVLGIQTMLPLNKHKSFSGILFLAAVINLTLAFIFVPIFFEVGTAISALTTETFVTLAFYFFIRFNKIKIL
;
A
#
# COMPACT_ATOMS: atom_id res chain seq x y z
N MET A 1 37.40 -21.33 -2.02
CA MET A 1 37.21 -20.26 -3.02
C MET A 1 35.78 -20.20 -3.56
N LYS A 2 35.19 -21.29 -4.13
CA LYS A 2 33.79 -21.29 -4.66
C LYS A 2 32.73 -20.88 -3.62
N ARG A 3 32.84 -21.24 -2.35
CA ARG A 3 31.89 -20.89 -1.27
C ARG A 3 31.94 -19.40 -0.90
N ILE A 4 33.14 -18.81 -0.92
CA ILE A 4 33.33 -17.37 -0.66
C ILE A 4 32.77 -16.53 -1.81
N LEU A 5 33.03 -16.92 -3.06
CA LEU A 5 32.47 -16.28 -4.25
C LEU A 5 30.95 -16.31 -4.25
N LYS A 6 30.33 -17.45 -3.92
CA LYS A 6 28.87 -17.59 -3.80
C LYS A 6 28.27 -16.69 -2.72
N ILE A 7 28.96 -16.48 -1.60
CA ILE A 7 28.56 -15.55 -0.52
C ILE A 7 28.66 -14.09 -0.99
N ILE A 8 29.71 -13.72 -1.70
CA ILE A 8 29.91 -12.37 -2.24
C ILE A 8 28.85 -12.05 -3.30
N GLU A 9 28.56 -12.99 -4.21
CA GLU A 9 27.52 -12.86 -5.22
C GLU A 9 26.12 -12.73 -4.58
N SER A 10 25.81 -13.53 -3.59
CA SER A 10 24.55 -13.46 -2.86
C SER A 10 24.38 -12.10 -2.15
N LYS A 11 25.43 -11.55 -1.53
CA LYS A 11 25.39 -10.20 -0.91
C LYS A 11 25.18 -9.11 -1.96
N LYS A 12 25.82 -9.23 -3.15
CA LYS A 12 25.65 -8.28 -4.25
C LYS A 12 24.23 -8.29 -4.81
N VAL A 13 23.62 -9.47 -4.95
CA VAL A 13 22.21 -9.61 -5.37
C VAL A 13 21.27 -9.01 -4.34
N LEU A 14 21.46 -9.30 -3.05
CA LEU A 14 20.66 -8.72 -1.97
C LEU A 14 20.74 -7.19 -1.95
N PHE A 15 21.94 -6.62 -2.05
CA PHE A 15 22.13 -5.18 -2.10
C PHE A 15 21.43 -4.55 -3.31
N LYS A 16 21.56 -5.16 -4.48
CA LYS A 16 20.92 -4.69 -5.72
C LYS A 16 19.40 -4.74 -5.63
N ASN A 17 18.84 -5.83 -5.09
CA ASN A 17 17.40 -5.97 -4.90
C ASN A 17 16.88 -4.95 -3.88
N PHE A 18 17.59 -4.76 -2.78
CA PHE A 18 17.27 -3.74 -1.78
C PHE A 18 17.25 -2.33 -2.39
N THR A 19 18.30 -1.94 -3.10
CA THR A 19 18.37 -0.64 -3.78
C THR A 19 17.23 -0.48 -4.78
N SER A 20 16.91 -1.53 -5.56
CA SER A 20 15.80 -1.49 -6.53
C SER A 20 14.45 -1.27 -5.85
N LEU A 21 14.17 -1.97 -4.74
CA LEU A 21 12.93 -1.77 -3.99
C LEU A 21 12.86 -0.40 -3.30
N SER A 22 14.00 0.09 -2.78
CA SER A 22 14.05 1.43 -2.17
C SER A 22 13.78 2.53 -3.19
N ILE A 23 14.38 2.46 -4.39
CA ILE A 23 14.12 3.43 -5.47
C ILE A 23 12.65 3.33 -5.92
N LEU A 24 12.11 2.12 -6.06
CA LEU A 24 10.69 1.93 -6.39
C LEU A 24 9.78 2.58 -5.34
N GLN A 25 10.08 2.37 -4.06
CA GLN A 25 9.32 2.94 -2.96
C GLN A 25 9.37 4.48 -2.96
N ILE A 26 10.56 5.04 -3.12
CA ILE A 26 10.75 6.49 -3.25
C ILE A 26 9.95 7.02 -4.45
N SER A 27 9.98 6.35 -5.59
CA SER A 27 9.22 6.73 -6.78
C SER A 27 7.71 6.71 -6.55
N ASN A 28 7.20 5.76 -5.74
CA ASN A 28 5.78 5.70 -5.37
C ASN A 28 5.30 6.94 -4.60
N TYR A 29 6.19 7.67 -3.96
CA TYR A 29 5.87 8.92 -3.25
C TYR A 29 6.19 10.16 -4.10
N ILE A 30 7.31 10.17 -4.83
CA ILE A 30 7.77 11.34 -5.60
C ILE A 30 6.80 11.68 -6.74
N PHE A 31 6.38 10.71 -7.56
CA PHE A 31 5.48 10.99 -8.68
C PHE A 31 4.14 11.60 -8.25
N PRO A 32 3.44 11.05 -7.25
CA PRO A 32 2.24 11.69 -6.73
C PRO A 32 2.47 13.09 -6.14
N ILE A 33 3.60 13.35 -5.48
CA ILE A 33 3.91 14.68 -4.92
C ILE A 33 4.11 15.71 -6.03
N ILE A 34 4.82 15.34 -7.10
CA ILE A 34 5.06 16.22 -8.24
C ILE A 34 3.75 16.59 -8.95
N THR A 35 2.85 15.62 -9.09
CA THR A 35 1.57 15.85 -9.80
C THR A 35 0.51 16.48 -8.91
N LEU A 36 0.58 16.34 -7.57
CA LEU A 36 -0.44 16.80 -6.66
C LEU A 36 -0.77 18.30 -6.79
N PRO A 37 0.21 19.23 -6.73
CA PRO A 37 -0.10 20.67 -6.81
C PRO A 37 -0.80 21.06 -8.12
N TYR A 38 -0.46 20.38 -9.21
CA TYR A 38 -1.10 20.58 -10.49
C TYR A 38 -2.54 20.05 -10.51
N LEU A 39 -2.69 18.78 -10.13
CA LEU A 39 -3.99 18.09 -10.19
C LEU A 39 -5.05 18.74 -9.31
N VAL A 40 -4.68 19.15 -8.09
CA VAL A 40 -5.64 19.76 -7.16
C VAL A 40 -6.12 21.13 -7.65
N ARG A 41 -5.27 21.89 -8.35
CA ARG A 41 -5.63 23.19 -8.93
C ARG A 41 -6.42 23.07 -10.23
N VAL A 42 -6.12 22.05 -11.06
CA VAL A 42 -6.81 21.86 -12.32
C VAL A 42 -8.16 21.18 -12.14
N LEU A 43 -8.25 20.18 -11.27
CA LEU A 43 -9.47 19.39 -11.07
C LEU A 43 -10.39 19.98 -9.99
N GLY A 44 -9.86 20.85 -9.13
CA GLY A 44 -10.58 21.32 -7.97
C GLY A 44 -10.89 20.22 -6.94
N PRO A 45 -11.40 20.58 -5.76
CA PRO A 45 -11.68 19.63 -4.67
C PRO A 45 -12.70 18.57 -5.04
N GLU A 46 -13.74 18.93 -5.78
CA GLU A 46 -14.84 18.01 -6.13
C GLU A 46 -14.39 16.87 -7.04
N LYS A 47 -13.81 17.20 -8.19
CA LYS A 47 -13.40 16.18 -9.19
C LYS A 47 -12.22 15.38 -8.68
N TYR A 48 -11.27 16.01 -7.96
CA TYR A 48 -10.18 15.31 -7.30
C TYR A 48 -10.71 14.33 -6.24
N GLY A 49 -11.71 14.74 -5.45
CA GLY A 49 -12.38 13.89 -4.47
C GLY A 49 -13.09 12.70 -5.11
N LEU A 50 -13.85 12.91 -6.19
CA LEU A 50 -14.50 11.82 -6.94
C LEU A 50 -13.51 10.76 -7.42
N VAL A 51 -12.38 11.18 -8.01
CA VAL A 51 -11.36 10.23 -8.47
C VAL A 51 -10.74 9.45 -7.31
N ASN A 52 -10.49 10.11 -6.16
CA ASN A 52 -9.96 9.41 -4.98
C ASN A 52 -10.98 8.45 -4.37
N PHE A 53 -12.26 8.79 -4.34
CA PHE A 53 -13.33 7.90 -3.91
C PHE A 53 -13.43 6.67 -4.81
N ALA A 54 -13.43 6.84 -6.14
CA ALA A 54 -13.46 5.74 -7.08
C ALA A 54 -12.21 4.85 -6.96
N THR A 55 -11.04 5.46 -6.73
CA THR A 55 -9.78 4.73 -6.50
C THR A 55 -9.83 3.91 -5.21
N ALA A 56 -10.36 4.47 -4.12
CA ALA A 56 -10.55 3.76 -2.86
C ALA A 56 -11.54 2.61 -2.98
N PHE A 57 -12.60 2.76 -3.78
CA PHE A 57 -13.54 1.69 -4.09
C PHE A 57 -12.86 0.56 -4.88
N ALA A 58 -12.11 0.89 -5.93
CA ALA A 58 -11.37 -0.10 -6.74
C ALA A 58 -10.31 -0.85 -5.93
N ALA A 59 -9.73 -0.23 -4.89
CA ALA A 59 -8.73 -0.86 -4.04
C ALA A 59 -9.25 -2.12 -3.33
N TYR A 60 -10.53 -2.18 -2.93
CA TYR A 60 -11.11 -3.39 -2.34
C TYR A 60 -11.09 -4.57 -3.30
N PHE A 61 -11.40 -4.34 -4.56
CA PHE A 61 -11.35 -5.39 -5.58
C PHE A 61 -9.92 -5.83 -5.89
N THR A 62 -8.96 -4.90 -5.78
CA THR A 62 -7.52 -5.25 -5.87
C THR A 62 -7.12 -6.20 -4.75
N ILE A 63 -7.58 -5.97 -3.51
CA ILE A 63 -7.30 -6.85 -2.36
C ILE A 63 -7.86 -8.25 -2.59
N ILE A 64 -9.10 -8.34 -3.08
CA ILE A 64 -9.75 -9.63 -3.41
C ILE A 64 -8.94 -10.37 -4.49
N THR A 65 -8.54 -9.65 -5.55
CA THR A 65 -7.83 -10.22 -6.70
C THR A 65 -6.40 -10.64 -6.34
N ASP A 66 -5.72 -9.89 -5.47
CA ASP A 66 -4.37 -10.22 -5.02
C ASP A 66 -4.32 -11.41 -4.07
N TYR A 67 -5.37 -11.67 -3.31
CA TYR A 67 -5.55 -12.85 -2.45
C TYR A 67 -4.32 -13.22 -1.59
N GLY A 68 -3.44 -12.27 -1.29
CA GLY A 68 -2.21 -12.52 -0.54
C GLY A 68 -1.10 -13.25 -1.33
N PHE A 69 -1.26 -13.44 -2.65
CA PHE A 69 -0.28 -14.12 -3.50
C PHE A 69 1.07 -13.38 -3.57
N ASN A 70 1.08 -12.06 -3.34
CA ASN A 70 2.34 -11.32 -3.24
C ASN A 70 3.26 -11.85 -2.13
N LEU A 71 2.73 -12.56 -1.14
CA LEU A 71 3.52 -13.22 -0.10
C LEU A 71 3.61 -14.73 -0.30
N SER A 72 2.47 -15.43 -0.45
CA SER A 72 2.44 -16.91 -0.55
C SER A 72 3.15 -17.44 -1.79
N ALA A 73 2.85 -16.88 -2.97
CA ALA A 73 3.48 -17.33 -4.20
C ALA A 73 4.95 -16.90 -4.28
N THR A 74 5.30 -15.71 -3.75
CA THR A 74 6.71 -15.29 -3.62
C THR A 74 7.50 -16.31 -2.81
N GLN A 75 6.98 -16.76 -1.67
CA GLN A 75 7.63 -17.76 -0.83
C GLN A 75 7.78 -19.09 -1.56
N GLU A 76 6.70 -19.59 -2.20
CA GLU A 76 6.73 -20.87 -2.89
C GLU A 76 7.71 -20.87 -4.07
N ILE A 77 7.77 -19.80 -4.88
CA ILE A 77 8.76 -19.64 -5.95
C ILE A 77 10.18 -19.57 -5.39
N SER A 78 10.37 -18.85 -4.29
CA SER A 78 11.71 -18.67 -3.71
C SER A 78 12.35 -20.00 -3.29
N VAL A 79 11.55 -20.95 -2.84
CA VAL A 79 12.00 -22.31 -2.46
C VAL A 79 12.24 -23.18 -3.69
N ASN A 80 11.52 -22.94 -4.80
CA ASN A 80 11.57 -23.78 -6.00
C ASN A 80 12.35 -23.14 -7.16
N ARG A 81 13.26 -22.18 -6.89
CA ARG A 81 13.98 -21.40 -7.95
C ARG A 81 14.75 -22.22 -8.95
N GLU A 82 15.24 -23.38 -8.56
CA GLU A 82 16.03 -24.26 -9.40
C GLU A 82 15.17 -25.19 -10.29
N ASN A 83 13.83 -25.15 -10.12
CA ASN A 83 12.91 -26.00 -10.88
C ASN A 83 11.97 -25.14 -11.78
N PRO A 84 12.35 -24.90 -13.07
CA PRO A 84 11.57 -24.08 -13.99
C PRO A 84 10.15 -24.60 -14.24
N ASN A 85 9.96 -25.92 -14.23
CA ASN A 85 8.64 -26.53 -14.42
C ASN A 85 7.73 -26.20 -13.25
N ARG A 86 8.22 -26.34 -12.01
CA ARG A 86 7.45 -26.01 -10.82
C ARG A 86 7.12 -24.52 -10.75
N ILE A 87 8.05 -23.66 -11.14
CA ILE A 87 7.78 -22.21 -11.25
C ILE A 87 6.65 -21.93 -12.26
N SER A 88 6.66 -22.60 -13.42
CA SER A 88 5.62 -22.45 -14.44
C SER A 88 4.24 -22.95 -13.96
N GLU A 89 4.20 -24.04 -13.18
CA GLU A 89 2.98 -24.55 -12.55
C GLU A 89 2.42 -23.54 -11.52
N ILE A 90 3.26 -23.01 -10.62
CA ILE A 90 2.88 -22.00 -9.63
C ILE A 90 2.36 -20.74 -10.35
N PHE A 91 3.12 -20.29 -11.37
CA PHE A 91 2.76 -19.13 -12.18
C PHE A 91 1.38 -19.31 -12.81
N SER A 92 1.16 -20.43 -13.51
CA SER A 92 -0.10 -20.73 -14.18
C SER A 92 -1.27 -20.78 -13.20
N SER A 93 -1.07 -21.42 -12.03
CA SER A 93 -2.11 -21.54 -11.00
C SER A 93 -2.49 -20.19 -10.41
N VAL A 94 -1.50 -19.39 -9.98
CA VAL A 94 -1.75 -18.08 -9.37
C VAL A 94 -2.34 -17.11 -10.39
N PHE A 95 -1.82 -17.08 -11.61
CA PHE A 95 -2.35 -16.22 -12.67
C PHE A 95 -3.80 -16.55 -12.99
N THR A 96 -4.14 -17.84 -13.16
CA THR A 96 -5.51 -18.29 -13.40
C THR A 96 -6.45 -17.88 -12.26
N ILE A 97 -6.02 -18.07 -10.99
CA ILE A 97 -6.83 -17.68 -9.83
C ILE A 97 -7.06 -16.17 -9.82
N LYS A 98 -6.04 -15.34 -10.08
CA LYS A 98 -6.18 -13.89 -10.15
C LYS A 98 -7.17 -13.46 -11.24
N MET A 99 -7.17 -14.11 -12.41
CA MET A 99 -8.14 -13.82 -13.47
C MET A 99 -9.57 -14.24 -13.08
N LEU A 100 -9.73 -15.39 -12.42
CA LEU A 100 -11.05 -15.82 -11.90
C LEU A 100 -11.56 -14.87 -10.80
N LEU A 101 -10.68 -14.46 -9.87
CA LEU A 101 -11.03 -13.51 -8.82
C LEU A 101 -11.33 -12.11 -9.40
N PHE A 102 -10.65 -11.69 -10.46
CA PHE A 102 -11.01 -10.47 -11.18
C PHE A 102 -12.41 -10.56 -11.80
N GLY A 103 -12.74 -11.66 -12.48
CA GLY A 103 -14.07 -11.89 -13.02
C GLY A 103 -15.16 -11.89 -11.93
N PHE A 104 -14.91 -12.57 -10.81
CA PHE A 104 -15.80 -12.56 -9.65
C PHE A 104 -15.94 -11.15 -9.03
N SER A 105 -14.85 -10.42 -8.89
CA SER A 105 -14.85 -9.01 -8.47
C SER A 105 -15.66 -8.13 -9.42
N GLY A 106 -15.57 -8.39 -10.72
CA GLY A 106 -16.36 -7.70 -11.75
C GLY A 106 -17.88 -7.92 -11.60
N LEU A 107 -18.29 -9.13 -11.25
CA LEU A 107 -19.70 -9.41 -10.95
C LEU A 107 -20.17 -8.64 -9.71
N ILE A 108 -19.40 -8.66 -8.63
CA ILE A 108 -19.69 -7.90 -7.40
C ILE A 108 -19.75 -6.40 -7.71
N PHE A 109 -18.76 -5.88 -8.43
CA PHE A 109 -18.70 -4.49 -8.84
C PHE A 109 -19.96 -4.09 -9.61
N PHE A 110 -20.34 -4.88 -10.62
CA PHE A 110 -21.53 -4.62 -11.43
C PHE A 110 -22.80 -4.58 -10.59
N VAL A 111 -22.99 -5.53 -9.67
CA VAL A 111 -24.14 -5.56 -8.77
C VAL A 111 -24.19 -4.31 -7.90
N ILE A 112 -23.06 -3.94 -7.26
CA ILE A 112 -23.00 -2.76 -6.38
C ILE A 112 -23.35 -1.49 -7.14
N VAL A 113 -22.72 -1.27 -8.31
CA VAL A 113 -22.90 -0.05 -9.10
C VAL A 113 -24.31 0.03 -9.70
N SER A 114 -24.96 -1.10 -9.98
CA SER A 114 -26.33 -1.12 -10.48
C SER A 114 -27.37 -0.82 -9.40
N VAL A 115 -27.11 -1.22 -8.15
CA VAL A 115 -28.07 -1.11 -7.04
C VAL A 115 -27.90 0.21 -6.28
N VAL A 116 -26.66 0.63 -6.03
CA VAL A 116 -26.38 1.77 -5.15
C VAL A 116 -26.34 3.09 -5.92
N PRO A 117 -27.26 4.05 -5.64
CA PRO A 117 -27.41 5.27 -6.44
C PRO A 117 -26.14 6.12 -6.57
N ILE A 118 -25.35 6.27 -5.50
CA ILE A 118 -24.15 7.11 -5.46
C ILE A 118 -23.12 6.78 -6.56
N PHE A 119 -23.14 5.59 -7.12
CA PHE A 119 -22.22 5.18 -8.18
C PHE A 119 -22.76 5.46 -9.59
N LYS A 120 -24.08 5.72 -9.74
CA LYS A 120 -24.72 5.90 -11.05
C LYS A 120 -24.36 7.20 -11.72
N ASP A 121 -24.26 8.29 -10.96
CA ASP A 121 -24.00 9.63 -11.51
C ASP A 121 -22.62 9.74 -12.20
N ASN A 122 -21.66 8.94 -11.74
CA ASN A 122 -20.30 8.93 -12.29
C ASN A 122 -19.86 7.52 -12.71
N LEU A 123 -20.77 6.73 -13.28
CA LEU A 123 -20.57 5.33 -13.66
C LEU A 123 -19.30 5.11 -14.49
N ILE A 124 -19.05 5.98 -15.49
CA ILE A 124 -17.87 5.87 -16.35
C ILE A 124 -16.57 5.96 -15.52
N LEU A 125 -16.52 6.87 -14.54
CA LEU A 125 -15.36 7.01 -13.66
C LEU A 125 -15.09 5.71 -12.86
N PHE A 126 -16.14 5.14 -12.27
CA PHE A 126 -16.02 3.90 -11.49
C PHE A 126 -15.59 2.72 -12.36
N VAL A 127 -16.17 2.58 -13.55
CA VAL A 127 -15.79 1.53 -14.52
C VAL A 127 -14.34 1.69 -14.94
N VAL A 128 -13.92 2.90 -15.35
CA VAL A 128 -12.54 3.18 -15.75
C VAL A 128 -11.58 2.86 -14.61
N THR A 129 -11.91 3.26 -13.39
CA THR A 129 -11.05 3.02 -12.22
C THR A 129 -11.02 1.54 -11.85
N PHE A 130 -12.15 0.81 -11.93
CA PHE A 130 -12.20 -0.63 -11.71
C PHE A 130 -11.30 -1.41 -12.67
N LEU A 131 -11.18 -0.99 -13.93
CA LEU A 131 -10.29 -1.63 -14.89
C LEU A 131 -8.81 -1.59 -14.45
N SER A 132 -8.40 -0.68 -13.56
CA SER A 132 -7.05 -0.68 -12.98
C SER A 132 -6.73 -1.97 -12.21
N VAL A 133 -7.77 -2.63 -11.65
CA VAL A 133 -7.66 -3.92 -10.96
C VAL A 133 -7.13 -5.01 -11.90
N LEU A 134 -7.59 -5.02 -13.17
CA LEU A 134 -7.05 -5.94 -14.16
C LEU A 134 -5.57 -5.66 -14.44
N GLY A 135 -5.19 -4.39 -14.56
CA GLY A 135 -3.79 -4.02 -14.75
C GLY A 135 -2.89 -4.53 -13.62
N THR A 136 -3.33 -4.38 -12.36
CA THR A 136 -2.59 -4.93 -11.20
C THR A 136 -2.61 -6.45 -11.16
N ALA A 137 -3.68 -7.10 -11.58
CA ALA A 137 -3.78 -8.56 -11.64
C ALA A 137 -2.83 -9.17 -12.68
N LEU A 138 -2.63 -8.48 -13.80
CA LEU A 138 -1.71 -8.91 -14.86
C LEU A 138 -0.24 -8.82 -14.44
N PHE A 139 0.12 -7.92 -13.52
CA PHE A 139 1.52 -7.74 -13.12
C PHE A 139 1.97 -8.85 -12.16
N PRO A 140 2.88 -9.75 -12.54
CA PRO A 140 3.32 -10.84 -11.68
C PRO A 140 4.41 -10.39 -10.69
N LEU A 141 4.08 -9.46 -9.79
CA LEU A 141 5.00 -8.92 -8.78
C LEU A 141 5.65 -10.02 -7.95
N TRP A 142 4.83 -10.97 -7.48
CA TRP A 142 5.23 -12.13 -6.69
C TRP A 142 6.25 -13.04 -7.41
N PHE A 143 6.16 -13.16 -8.73
CA PHE A 143 7.11 -13.91 -9.53
C PHE A 143 8.49 -13.25 -9.50
N TYR A 144 8.57 -11.95 -9.83
CA TYR A 144 9.84 -11.22 -9.83
C TYR A 144 10.50 -11.18 -8.45
N GLN A 145 9.68 -11.05 -7.39
CA GLN A 145 10.16 -11.12 -6.01
C GLN A 145 10.68 -12.52 -5.68
N GLY A 146 9.94 -13.57 -6.04
CA GLY A 146 10.31 -14.96 -5.82
C GLY A 146 11.62 -15.37 -6.47
N ILE A 147 11.89 -14.92 -7.72
CA ILE A 147 13.15 -15.18 -8.42
C ILE A 147 14.27 -14.16 -8.10
N GLU A 148 14.03 -13.21 -7.14
CA GLU A 148 14.98 -12.15 -6.74
C GLU A 148 15.43 -11.24 -7.91
N ARG A 149 14.52 -10.87 -8.79
CA ARG A 149 14.79 -9.99 -9.93
C ARG A 149 14.05 -8.65 -9.82
N MET A 150 14.19 -7.96 -8.66
CA MET A 150 13.50 -6.69 -8.33
C MET A 150 13.79 -5.56 -9.33
N LYS A 151 14.93 -5.63 -10.02
CA LYS A 151 15.31 -4.65 -11.06
C LYS A 151 14.23 -4.51 -12.15
N TYR A 152 13.56 -5.60 -12.52
CA TYR A 152 12.52 -5.54 -13.56
C TYR A 152 11.27 -4.81 -13.06
N ILE A 153 10.89 -5.05 -11.81
CA ILE A 153 9.79 -4.32 -11.15
C ILE A 153 10.10 -2.82 -11.19
N LEU A 154 11.32 -2.44 -10.77
CA LEU A 154 11.76 -1.05 -10.75
C LEU A 154 11.68 -0.42 -12.14
N ILE A 155 12.38 -1.00 -13.12
CA ILE A 155 12.49 -0.39 -14.46
C ILE A 155 11.10 -0.25 -15.09
N ILE A 156 10.28 -1.31 -15.10
CA ILE A 156 8.96 -1.28 -15.71
C ILE A 156 8.08 -0.23 -15.02
N SER A 157 7.97 -0.30 -13.69
CA SER A 157 7.06 0.59 -12.96
C SER A 157 7.47 2.06 -13.01
N VAL A 158 8.77 2.36 -12.84
CA VAL A 158 9.25 3.75 -12.82
C VAL A 158 9.18 4.37 -14.21
N SER A 159 9.60 3.64 -15.27
CA SER A 159 9.55 4.17 -16.64
C SER A 159 8.12 4.49 -17.08
N VAL A 160 7.16 3.59 -16.82
CA VAL A 160 5.77 3.83 -17.19
C VAL A 160 5.19 4.99 -16.39
N ARG A 161 5.42 5.05 -15.08
CA ARG A 161 4.94 6.17 -14.26
C ARG A 161 5.56 7.50 -14.65
N PHE A 162 6.82 7.52 -15.02
CA PHE A 162 7.48 8.73 -15.53
C PHE A 162 6.77 9.27 -16.76
N VAL A 163 6.50 8.39 -17.74
CA VAL A 163 5.74 8.76 -18.95
C VAL A 163 4.33 9.24 -18.59
N THR A 164 3.63 8.50 -17.73
CA THR A 164 2.27 8.90 -17.31
C THR A 164 2.28 10.25 -16.58
N THR A 165 3.30 10.52 -15.75
CA THR A 165 3.44 11.82 -15.07
C THR A 165 3.52 12.96 -16.12
N ILE A 166 4.28 12.79 -17.19
CA ILE A 166 4.34 13.78 -18.28
C ILE A 166 2.97 13.90 -18.96
N LEU A 167 2.32 12.77 -19.27
CA LEU A 167 1.01 12.77 -19.92
C LEU A 167 -0.07 13.45 -19.07
N ILE A 168 0.00 13.37 -17.73
CA ILE A 168 -0.91 14.10 -16.83
C ILE A 168 -0.82 15.61 -17.10
N PHE A 169 0.38 16.18 -17.18
CA PHE A 169 0.57 17.63 -17.43
C PHE A 169 0.15 18.06 -18.82
N VAL A 170 0.13 17.15 -19.79
CA VAL A 170 -0.24 17.44 -21.19
C VAL A 170 -1.73 17.29 -21.45
N ILE A 171 -2.37 16.27 -20.84
CA ILE A 171 -3.73 15.84 -21.17
C ILE A 171 -4.78 16.38 -20.20
N VAL A 172 -4.43 16.58 -18.93
CA VAL A 172 -5.37 17.00 -17.89
C VAL A 172 -5.26 18.51 -17.71
N ASN A 173 -6.10 19.29 -18.36
CA ASN A 173 -5.99 20.76 -18.38
C ASN A 173 -7.21 21.47 -17.79
N THR A 174 -8.31 20.77 -17.59
CA THR A 174 -9.57 21.32 -17.09
C THR A 174 -10.22 20.38 -16.07
N GLU A 175 -11.16 20.88 -15.29
CA GLU A 175 -11.93 20.05 -14.34
C GLU A 175 -12.63 18.86 -15.02
N SER A 176 -13.13 19.04 -16.24
CA SER A 176 -13.81 18.00 -17.00
C SER A 176 -12.89 16.83 -17.38
N ASP A 177 -11.57 16.99 -17.28
CA ASP A 177 -10.58 15.97 -17.60
C ASP A 177 -10.36 14.95 -16.46
N PHE A 178 -11.16 15.00 -15.39
CA PHE A 178 -11.01 14.06 -14.25
C PHE A 178 -11.15 12.59 -14.66
N ILE A 179 -11.98 12.27 -15.67
CA ILE A 179 -12.09 10.92 -16.25
C ILE A 179 -10.82 10.56 -17.02
N LYS A 180 -10.22 11.52 -17.77
CA LYS A 180 -8.93 11.30 -18.45
C LYS A 180 -7.82 11.03 -17.44
N TYR A 181 -7.80 11.76 -16.32
CA TYR A 181 -6.86 11.50 -15.23
C TYR A 181 -7.02 10.10 -14.64
N ALA A 182 -8.25 9.66 -14.33
CA ALA A 182 -8.53 8.30 -13.90
C ALA A 182 -8.11 7.27 -14.95
N GLY A 183 -8.37 7.55 -16.23
CA GLY A 183 -7.97 6.74 -17.37
C GLY A 183 -6.45 6.60 -17.50
N LEU A 184 -5.69 7.67 -17.32
CA LEU A 184 -4.22 7.64 -17.31
C LEU A 184 -3.67 6.77 -16.17
N ASN A 185 -4.25 6.86 -14.97
CA ASN A 185 -3.86 6.00 -13.86
C ASN A 185 -4.16 4.51 -14.16
N THR A 186 -5.32 4.23 -14.73
CA THR A 186 -5.71 2.88 -15.16
C THR A 186 -4.79 2.36 -16.25
N LEU A 187 -4.52 3.17 -17.27
CA LEU A 187 -3.61 2.84 -18.36
C LEU A 187 -2.20 2.54 -17.83
N THR A 188 -1.74 3.30 -16.84
CA THR A 188 -0.45 3.05 -16.16
C THR A 188 -0.39 1.65 -15.60
N GLN A 189 -1.41 1.22 -14.84
CA GLN A 189 -1.44 -0.13 -14.27
C GLN A 189 -1.53 -1.20 -15.37
N PHE A 190 -2.30 -0.97 -16.43
CA PHE A 190 -2.39 -1.86 -17.57
C PHE A 190 -1.04 -2.05 -18.28
N VAL A 191 -0.38 -0.95 -18.61
CA VAL A 191 0.92 -0.98 -19.33
C VAL A 191 1.97 -1.68 -18.45
N ILE A 192 2.03 -1.37 -17.16
CA ILE A 192 2.90 -2.07 -16.20
C ILE A 192 2.58 -3.56 -16.18
N GLY A 193 1.28 -3.92 -16.11
CA GLY A 193 0.81 -5.30 -16.09
C GLY A 193 1.20 -6.07 -17.34
N ILE A 194 0.91 -5.54 -18.51
CA ILE A 194 1.18 -6.18 -19.81
C ILE A 194 2.69 -6.33 -20.03
N ILE A 195 3.46 -5.26 -19.85
CA ILE A 195 4.92 -5.32 -20.03
C ILE A 195 5.52 -6.32 -19.04
N GLY A 196 5.10 -6.27 -17.77
CA GLY A 196 5.58 -7.20 -16.76
C GLY A 196 5.24 -8.65 -17.08
N LEU A 197 4.03 -8.93 -17.54
CA LEU A 197 3.60 -10.26 -17.95
C LEU A 197 4.41 -10.77 -19.16
N GLN A 198 4.54 -9.94 -20.22
CA GLN A 198 5.31 -10.31 -21.40
C GLN A 198 6.77 -10.58 -21.09
N PHE A 199 7.40 -9.77 -20.23
CA PHE A 199 8.77 -10.03 -19.78
C PHE A 199 8.88 -11.33 -18.97
N ALA A 200 7.90 -11.65 -18.12
CA ALA A 200 7.88 -12.91 -17.37
C ALA A 200 7.80 -14.12 -18.31
N LEU A 201 6.91 -14.08 -19.29
CA LEU A 201 6.73 -15.18 -20.24
C LEU A 201 7.95 -15.33 -21.20
N ASN A 202 8.36 -14.23 -21.84
CA ASN A 202 9.34 -14.31 -22.94
C ASN A 202 10.78 -14.44 -22.40
N LYS A 203 11.16 -13.62 -21.41
CA LYS A 203 12.55 -13.57 -20.94
C LYS A 203 12.91 -14.70 -19.99
N PHE A 204 11.95 -15.14 -19.17
CA PHE A 204 12.17 -16.22 -18.20
C PHE A 204 11.64 -17.58 -18.67
N GLY A 205 11.08 -17.62 -19.90
CA GLY A 205 10.65 -18.87 -20.53
C GLY A 205 9.51 -19.55 -19.77
N LEU A 206 8.67 -18.80 -19.07
CA LEU A 206 7.52 -19.36 -18.37
C LEU A 206 6.52 -19.92 -19.37
N LYS A 207 6.10 -21.15 -19.13
CA LYS A 207 5.08 -21.80 -19.93
C LYS A 207 3.75 -21.77 -19.17
N TYR A 208 2.75 -21.11 -19.76
CA TYR A 208 1.41 -21.17 -19.20
C TYR A 208 0.76 -22.51 -19.60
N SER A 209 0.24 -23.21 -18.62
CA SER A 209 -0.58 -24.41 -18.81
C SER A 209 -1.80 -24.32 -17.89
N LEU A 210 -2.94 -24.85 -18.34
CA LEU A 210 -4.14 -24.86 -17.50
C LEU A 210 -3.84 -25.67 -16.22
N PRO A 211 -3.94 -25.04 -15.04
CA PRO A 211 -3.64 -25.72 -13.79
C PRO A 211 -4.71 -26.75 -13.43
N SER A 212 -4.31 -27.82 -12.76
CA SER A 212 -5.25 -28.78 -12.20
C SER A 212 -6.07 -28.15 -11.05
N GLN A 213 -7.27 -28.67 -10.84
CA GLN A 213 -8.12 -28.21 -9.72
C GLN A 213 -7.44 -28.42 -8.35
N THR A 214 -6.62 -29.44 -8.22
CA THR A 214 -5.84 -29.70 -7.00
C THR A 214 -4.84 -28.61 -6.71
N LEU A 215 -4.10 -28.12 -7.72
CA LEU A 215 -3.17 -27.01 -7.59
C LEU A 215 -3.88 -25.69 -7.25
N ILE A 216 -5.02 -25.42 -7.89
CA ILE A 216 -5.84 -24.24 -7.57
C ILE A 216 -6.26 -24.27 -6.09
N LYS A 217 -6.82 -25.38 -5.61
CA LYS A 217 -7.24 -25.54 -4.21
C LYS A 217 -6.06 -25.39 -3.24
N GLN A 218 -4.90 -25.93 -3.59
CA GLN A 218 -3.69 -25.82 -2.79
C GLN A 218 -3.23 -24.36 -2.68
N GLN A 219 -3.18 -23.61 -3.79
CA GLN A 219 -2.78 -22.20 -3.80
C GLN A 219 -3.74 -21.33 -2.97
N LEU A 220 -5.05 -21.54 -3.11
CA LEU A 220 -6.06 -20.85 -2.31
C LEU A 220 -5.92 -21.15 -0.81
N LYS A 221 -5.69 -22.41 -0.45
CA LYS A 221 -5.47 -22.80 0.96
C LYS A 221 -4.20 -22.18 1.54
N ASN A 222 -3.11 -22.18 0.78
CA ASN A 222 -1.84 -21.59 1.22
C ASN A 222 -1.92 -20.06 1.36
N GLY A 223 -2.69 -19.41 0.49
CA GLY A 223 -2.88 -17.95 0.51
C GLY A 223 -3.87 -17.44 1.57
N TRP A 224 -4.78 -18.30 2.08
CA TRP A 224 -5.93 -17.87 2.88
C TRP A 224 -5.58 -17.04 4.12
N ASN A 225 -4.66 -17.50 4.95
CA ASN A 225 -4.27 -16.77 6.16
C ASN A 225 -3.59 -15.43 5.86
N LEU A 226 -2.82 -15.37 4.78
CA LEU A 226 -2.16 -14.16 4.31
C LEU A 226 -3.18 -13.19 3.70
N PHE A 227 -4.16 -13.72 2.97
CA PHE A 227 -5.29 -12.95 2.47
C PHE A 227 -6.05 -12.27 3.61
N LEU A 228 -6.45 -13.01 4.64
CA LEU A 228 -7.15 -12.43 5.80
C LEU A 228 -6.32 -11.33 6.46
N SER A 229 -5.03 -11.55 6.68
CA SER A 229 -4.15 -10.52 7.25
C SER A 229 -4.07 -9.27 6.37
N THR A 230 -4.00 -9.45 5.05
CA THR A 230 -4.00 -8.34 4.08
C THR A 230 -5.33 -7.60 4.08
N VAL A 231 -6.45 -8.31 4.14
CA VAL A 231 -7.79 -7.71 4.26
C VAL A 231 -7.87 -6.81 5.50
N TRP A 232 -7.46 -7.31 6.67
CA TRP A 232 -7.53 -6.53 7.91
C TRP A 232 -6.68 -5.25 7.87
N ILE A 233 -5.44 -5.34 7.34
CA ILE A 233 -4.57 -4.17 7.18
C ILE A 233 -5.22 -3.15 6.25
N ASN A 234 -5.69 -3.58 5.09
CA ASN A 234 -6.28 -2.67 4.11
C ASN A 234 -7.63 -2.10 4.58
N LEU A 235 -8.42 -2.85 5.33
CA LEU A 235 -9.67 -2.35 5.88
C LEU A 235 -9.47 -1.12 6.76
N TYR A 236 -8.45 -1.06 7.59
CA TYR A 236 -8.25 0.13 8.40
C TYR A 236 -7.41 1.23 7.72
N THR A 237 -6.60 0.88 6.72
CA THR A 237 -5.76 1.88 6.04
C THR A 237 -6.44 2.54 4.83
N THR A 238 -7.26 1.79 4.08
CA THR A 238 -7.87 2.27 2.83
C THR A 238 -9.32 2.71 3.01
N SER A 239 -10.01 2.22 4.06
CA SER A 239 -11.44 2.49 4.26
C SER A 239 -11.78 3.96 4.52
N ASN A 240 -10.84 4.73 5.05
CA ASN A 240 -11.10 6.12 5.45
C ASN A 240 -11.67 6.98 4.30
N VAL A 241 -11.02 6.97 3.14
CA VAL A 241 -11.47 7.72 1.95
C VAL A 241 -12.79 7.14 1.40
N PHE A 242 -12.94 5.83 1.43
CA PHE A 242 -14.14 5.17 0.94
C PHE A 242 -15.36 5.47 1.82
N VAL A 243 -15.23 5.29 3.14
CA VAL A 243 -16.32 5.60 4.08
C VAL A 243 -16.69 7.09 4.01
N LEU A 244 -15.70 7.98 3.92
CA LEU A 244 -15.96 9.40 3.73
C LEU A 244 -16.78 9.66 2.47
N GLY A 245 -16.46 9.02 1.35
CA GLY A 245 -17.19 9.19 0.10
C GLY A 245 -18.60 8.61 0.10
N LEU A 246 -18.95 7.73 1.05
CA LEU A 246 -20.33 7.24 1.22
C LEU A 246 -21.23 8.25 1.94
N PHE A 247 -20.68 9.10 2.81
CA PHE A 247 -21.44 9.99 3.69
C PHE A 247 -21.27 11.48 3.38
N ALA A 248 -20.23 11.86 2.66
CA ALA A 248 -19.89 13.25 2.41
C ALA A 248 -19.89 13.61 0.92
N PRO A 249 -20.11 14.88 0.57
CA PRO A 249 -19.94 15.39 -0.78
C PRO A 249 -18.50 15.19 -1.28
N ALA A 250 -18.34 15.11 -2.59
CA ALA A 250 -17.06 14.78 -3.21
C ALA A 250 -15.92 15.78 -2.92
N ASN A 251 -16.24 17.08 -2.79
CA ASN A 251 -15.27 18.12 -2.41
C ASN A 251 -14.65 17.85 -1.03
N VAL A 252 -15.46 17.35 -0.09
CA VAL A 252 -15.01 16.99 1.27
C VAL A 252 -14.04 15.80 1.22
N VAL A 253 -14.32 14.81 0.36
CA VAL A 253 -13.37 13.72 0.08
C VAL A 253 -12.07 14.27 -0.50
N GLY A 254 -12.16 15.28 -1.37
CA GLY A 254 -11.02 15.97 -1.96
C GLY A 254 -10.13 16.63 -0.90
N TYR A 255 -10.74 17.33 0.08
CA TYR A 255 -9.99 17.97 1.16
C TYR A 255 -9.20 16.95 2.00
N TYR A 256 -9.84 15.85 2.38
CA TYR A 256 -9.16 14.78 3.12
C TYR A 256 -8.06 14.11 2.29
N ALA A 257 -8.39 13.69 1.06
CA ALA A 257 -7.45 12.97 0.21
C ALA A 257 -6.21 13.79 -0.13
N ALA A 258 -6.37 15.11 -0.38
CA ALA A 258 -5.24 15.99 -0.66
C ALA A 258 -4.34 16.19 0.57
N ALA A 259 -4.92 16.41 1.75
CA ALA A 259 -4.18 16.49 3.01
C ALA A 259 -3.43 15.19 3.31
N ASP A 260 -4.08 14.04 3.11
CA ASP A 260 -3.48 12.73 3.35
C ASP A 260 -2.32 12.44 2.38
N LYS A 261 -2.38 12.91 1.13
CA LYS A 261 -1.26 12.80 0.18
C LYS A 261 -0.02 13.56 0.66
N ILE A 262 -0.19 14.76 1.25
CA ILE A 262 0.91 15.50 1.86
C ILE A 262 1.51 14.68 3.02
N ARG A 263 0.67 14.18 3.94
CA ARG A 263 1.11 13.35 5.06
C ARG A 263 1.87 12.10 4.60
N ILE A 264 1.31 11.35 3.64
CA ILE A 264 1.91 10.13 3.08
C ILE A 264 3.30 10.42 2.50
N ALA A 265 3.51 11.57 1.89
CA ALA A 265 4.78 11.99 1.35
C ALA A 265 5.88 12.03 2.42
N PHE A 266 5.60 12.68 3.54
CA PHE A 266 6.54 12.74 4.67
C PHE A 266 6.71 11.39 5.37
N GLN A 267 5.63 10.62 5.49
CA GLN A 267 5.69 9.28 6.08
C GLN A 267 6.48 8.30 5.21
N GLY A 268 6.51 8.48 3.89
CA GLY A 268 7.26 7.64 2.97
C GLY A 268 8.74 7.54 3.29
N VAL A 269 9.34 8.63 3.78
CA VAL A 269 10.74 8.66 4.25
C VAL A 269 10.92 7.68 5.42
N LEU A 270 10.01 7.71 6.41
CA LEU A 270 10.07 6.85 7.59
C LEU A 270 9.84 5.38 7.25
N SER A 271 8.91 5.09 6.33
CA SER A 271 8.63 3.72 5.91
C SER A 271 9.79 3.09 5.15
N SER A 272 10.49 3.86 4.33
CA SER A 272 11.70 3.40 3.63
C SER A 272 12.83 3.06 4.61
N MET A 273 13.02 3.87 5.66
CA MET A 273 13.95 3.58 6.75
C MET A 273 13.58 2.30 7.48
N SER A 274 12.32 2.12 7.84
CA SER A 274 11.82 0.93 8.54
C SER A 274 12.07 -0.35 7.74
N GLN A 275 11.78 -0.35 6.44
CA GLN A 275 12.02 -1.50 5.57
C GLN A 275 13.51 -1.84 5.46
N SER A 276 14.38 -0.83 5.43
CA SER A 276 15.84 -1.05 5.33
C SER A 276 16.45 -1.68 6.57
N VAL A 277 15.86 -1.40 7.73
CA VAL A 277 16.37 -1.87 9.02
C VAL A 277 15.91 -3.30 9.34
N PHE A 278 14.77 -3.76 8.80
CA PHE A 278 14.17 -5.06 9.13
C PHE A 278 15.11 -6.27 8.95
N PRO A 279 15.85 -6.43 7.81
CA PRO A 279 16.80 -7.55 7.67
C PRO A 279 17.94 -7.50 8.71
N TYR A 280 18.41 -6.31 9.06
CA TYR A 280 19.45 -6.13 10.06
C TYR A 280 18.98 -6.53 11.46
N VAL A 281 17.75 -6.15 11.81
CA VAL A 281 17.11 -6.54 13.08
C VAL A 281 17.02 -8.06 13.21
N ASN A 282 16.57 -8.75 12.14
CA ASN A 282 16.50 -10.23 12.13
C ASN A 282 17.90 -10.86 12.29
N LYS A 283 18.93 -10.28 11.67
CA LYS A 283 20.31 -10.73 11.84
C LYS A 283 20.78 -10.55 13.28
N LEU A 284 20.51 -9.40 13.90
CA LEU A 284 20.88 -9.17 15.31
C LEU A 284 20.22 -10.18 16.24
N LEU A 285 18.95 -10.53 16.00
CA LEU A 285 18.25 -11.54 16.80
C LEU A 285 18.91 -12.93 16.67
N SER A 286 19.38 -13.32 15.47
CA SER A 286 20.11 -14.58 15.27
C SER A 286 21.50 -14.59 15.94
N GLU A 287 22.12 -13.44 16.16
CA GLU A 287 23.41 -13.32 16.84
C GLU A 287 23.27 -13.27 18.37
N SER A 288 22.37 -12.42 18.88
CA SER A 288 22.16 -12.20 20.31
C SER A 288 20.85 -11.49 20.58
N TYR A 289 20.05 -12.04 21.50
CA TYR A 289 18.83 -11.41 21.98
C TYR A 289 19.10 -10.03 22.62
N GLU A 290 20.21 -9.88 23.35
CA GLU A 290 20.58 -8.62 23.99
C GLU A 290 20.93 -7.53 22.96
N LYS A 291 21.69 -7.86 21.90
CA LYS A 291 21.99 -6.93 20.82
C LYS A 291 20.72 -6.49 20.10
N PHE A 292 19.80 -7.42 19.85
CA PHE A 292 18.48 -7.16 19.25
C PHE A 292 17.68 -6.18 20.10
N ILE A 293 17.56 -6.42 21.42
CA ILE A 293 16.83 -5.56 22.35
C ILE A 293 17.45 -4.15 22.40
N ASN A 294 18.77 -4.08 22.58
CA ASN A 294 19.47 -2.79 22.68
C ASN A 294 19.36 -1.97 21.39
N PHE A 295 19.39 -2.62 20.24
CA PHE A 295 19.18 -1.96 18.96
C PHE A 295 17.74 -1.43 18.82
N ASN A 296 16.73 -2.28 19.08
CA ASN A 296 15.33 -1.86 18.98
C ASN A 296 14.96 -0.77 19.99
N ARG A 297 15.57 -0.76 21.18
CA ARG A 297 15.44 0.36 22.14
C ARG A 297 15.97 1.66 21.58
N LYS A 298 17.15 1.65 20.92
CA LYS A 298 17.70 2.84 20.24
C LYS A 298 16.80 3.25 19.09
N LEU A 299 16.34 2.30 18.28
CA LEU A 299 15.45 2.54 17.15
C LEU A 299 14.12 3.17 17.60
N PHE A 300 13.56 2.70 18.73
CA PHE A 300 12.34 3.28 19.30
C PHE A 300 12.53 4.75 19.72
N LYS A 301 13.66 5.07 20.36
CA LYS A 301 13.99 6.45 20.71
C LYS A 301 14.17 7.33 19.47
N ILE A 302 14.87 6.83 18.45
CA ILE A 302 15.03 7.53 17.18
C ILE A 302 13.65 7.74 16.52
N ALA A 303 12.81 6.70 16.49
CA ALA A 303 11.46 6.78 15.94
C ALA A 303 10.60 7.82 16.67
N ALA A 304 10.71 7.89 18.00
CA ALA A 304 10.00 8.89 18.81
C ALA A 304 10.45 10.32 18.49
N VAL A 305 11.76 10.55 18.44
CA VAL A 305 12.31 11.90 18.17
C VAL A 305 12.04 12.33 16.73
N VAL A 306 12.40 11.49 15.75
CA VAL A 306 12.25 11.83 14.32
C VAL A 306 10.77 11.93 13.95
N GLY A 307 9.95 10.99 14.43
CA GLY A 307 8.50 11.03 14.25
C GLY A 307 7.87 12.27 14.87
N ALA A 308 8.27 12.64 16.09
CA ALA A 308 7.79 13.87 16.74
C ALA A 308 8.18 15.14 15.97
N ILE A 309 9.43 15.23 15.51
CA ILE A 309 9.89 16.36 14.70
C ILE A 309 9.07 16.49 13.42
N ILE A 310 8.92 15.40 12.65
CA ILE A 310 8.15 15.40 11.40
C ILE A 310 6.69 15.77 11.67
N SER A 311 6.08 15.16 12.69
CA SER A 311 4.69 15.44 13.04
C SER A 311 4.48 16.90 13.50
N PHE A 312 5.40 17.41 14.32
CA PHE A 312 5.34 18.80 14.78
C PHE A 312 5.52 19.80 13.64
N LEU A 313 6.48 19.54 12.73
CA LEU A 313 6.68 20.38 11.55
C LEU A 313 5.45 20.35 10.63
N LEU A 314 4.86 19.17 10.37
CA LEU A 314 3.63 19.06 9.59
C LEU A 314 2.47 19.81 10.24
N PHE A 315 2.33 19.73 11.56
CA PHE A 315 1.30 20.46 12.32
C PHE A 315 1.51 21.98 12.24
N LEU A 316 2.75 22.43 12.47
CA LEU A 316 3.08 23.86 12.49
C LEU A 316 2.95 24.50 11.11
N PHE A 317 3.44 23.82 10.08
CA PHE A 317 3.46 24.33 8.70
C PHE A 317 2.25 23.88 7.88
N ALA A 318 1.21 23.28 8.50
CA ALA A 318 0.03 22.76 7.80
C ALA A 318 -0.63 23.81 6.88
N GLU A 319 -0.80 25.02 7.38
CA GLU A 319 -1.40 26.13 6.62
C GLU A 319 -0.53 26.56 5.43
N ILE A 320 0.78 26.68 5.64
CA ILE A 320 1.74 27.03 4.59
C ILE A 320 1.78 25.94 3.53
N LEU A 321 1.83 24.67 3.93
CA LEU A 321 1.84 23.53 3.03
C LEU A 321 0.56 23.44 2.20
N VAL A 322 -0.61 23.62 2.82
CA VAL A 322 -1.88 23.62 2.10
C VAL A 322 -1.94 24.76 1.11
N ASN A 323 -1.63 26.00 1.52
CA ASN A 323 -1.68 27.16 0.63
C ASN A 323 -0.71 27.05 -0.56
N ILE A 324 0.50 26.59 -0.34
CA ILE A 324 1.51 26.46 -1.41
C ILE A 324 1.21 25.27 -2.32
N ILE A 325 0.89 24.09 -1.75
CA ILE A 325 0.77 22.85 -2.50
C ILE A 325 -0.63 22.72 -3.09
N LEU A 326 -1.70 22.96 -2.29
CA LEU A 326 -3.07 22.70 -2.71
C LEU A 326 -3.77 23.96 -3.24
N GLY A 327 -3.48 25.12 -2.67
CA GLY A 327 -4.11 26.40 -3.06
C GLY A 327 -5.31 26.77 -2.19
N GLN A 328 -5.92 27.93 -2.52
CA GLN A 328 -6.96 28.58 -1.70
C GLN A 328 -8.27 27.77 -1.57
N GLU A 329 -8.59 26.94 -2.54
CA GLU A 329 -9.81 26.12 -2.53
C GLU A 329 -9.77 24.98 -1.50
N TYR A 330 -8.60 24.69 -0.92
CA TYR A 330 -8.38 23.58 0.02
C TYR A 330 -8.20 24.03 1.47
N GLN A 331 -8.76 25.19 1.88
CA GLN A 331 -8.61 25.72 3.25
C GLN A 331 -9.09 24.73 4.33
N GLN A 332 -10.16 23.94 4.06
CA GLN A 332 -10.64 22.90 4.98
C GLN A 332 -9.60 21.79 5.20
N SER A 333 -8.69 21.57 4.24
CA SER A 333 -7.59 20.61 4.38
C SER A 333 -6.59 20.97 5.49
N ILE A 334 -6.56 22.25 5.94
CA ILE A 334 -5.63 22.70 7.00
C ILE A 334 -5.93 21.98 8.32
N LEU A 335 -7.19 21.98 8.74
CA LEU A 335 -7.60 21.31 9.99
C LEU A 335 -7.37 19.79 9.89
N VAL A 336 -7.74 19.20 8.74
CA VAL A 336 -7.48 17.79 8.45
C VAL A 336 -5.99 17.47 8.57
N LEU A 337 -5.14 18.25 7.90
CA LEU A 337 -3.69 18.04 7.94
C LEU A 337 -3.11 18.19 9.35
N ARG A 338 -3.58 19.16 10.14
CA ARG A 338 -3.18 19.33 11.54
C ARG A 338 -3.50 18.11 12.39
N ILE A 339 -4.65 17.46 12.18
CA ILE A 339 -5.04 16.25 12.92
C ILE A 339 -4.18 15.07 12.47
N ILE A 340 -4.11 14.80 11.16
CA ILE A 340 -3.36 13.64 10.65
C ILE A 340 -1.83 13.85 10.68
N ALA A 341 -1.36 15.06 10.96
CA ALA A 341 0.07 15.36 11.16
C ALA A 341 0.73 14.52 12.26
N TRP A 342 -0.04 14.00 13.21
CA TRP A 342 0.45 13.15 14.29
C TRP A 342 0.58 11.66 13.91
N LEU A 343 -0.02 11.25 12.77
CA LEU A 343 0.08 9.88 12.27
C LEU A 343 1.52 9.41 12.01
N PRO A 344 2.44 10.20 11.41
CA PRO A 344 3.81 9.77 11.20
C PRO A 344 4.52 9.35 12.50
N LEU A 345 4.34 10.08 13.60
CA LEU A 345 4.88 9.71 14.90
C LEU A 345 4.33 8.36 15.36
N VAL A 346 3.00 8.26 15.41
CA VAL A 346 2.30 7.08 15.96
C VAL A 346 2.61 5.84 15.11
N ILE A 347 2.56 5.95 13.78
CA ILE A 347 2.86 4.86 12.85
C ILE A 347 4.34 4.46 12.92
N PHE A 348 5.26 5.40 13.13
CA PHE A 348 6.68 5.03 13.23
C PHE A 348 6.96 4.28 14.53
N LEU A 349 6.34 4.66 15.63
CA LEU A 349 6.40 3.92 16.90
C LEU A 349 5.77 2.53 16.77
N SER A 350 4.57 2.41 16.19
CA SER A 350 3.90 1.13 15.96
C SER A 350 4.72 0.20 15.06
N ASN A 351 5.40 0.73 14.04
CA ASN A 351 6.31 -0.04 13.19
C ASN A 351 7.46 -0.66 13.97
N VAL A 352 8.09 0.10 14.88
CA VAL A 352 9.19 -0.45 15.70
C VAL A 352 8.68 -1.52 16.66
N LEU A 353 7.55 -1.28 17.32
CA LEU A 353 6.97 -2.23 18.27
C LEU A 353 6.42 -3.48 17.57
N GLY A 354 5.68 -3.33 16.47
CA GLY A 354 5.05 -4.41 15.72
C GLY A 354 6.03 -5.09 14.77
N ILE A 355 6.46 -4.38 13.70
CA ILE A 355 7.22 -4.98 12.61
C ILE A 355 8.64 -5.33 13.02
N GLN A 356 9.35 -4.40 13.69
CA GLN A 356 10.75 -4.63 14.06
C GLN A 356 10.92 -5.49 15.32
N THR A 357 9.86 -5.66 16.13
CA THR A 357 9.96 -6.40 17.40
C THR A 357 9.13 -7.66 17.40
N MET A 358 7.80 -7.57 17.20
CA MET A 358 6.91 -8.72 17.35
C MET A 358 7.11 -9.77 16.24
N LEU A 359 7.32 -9.33 14.98
CA LEU A 359 7.48 -10.27 13.86
C LEU A 359 8.77 -11.10 13.98
N PRO A 360 9.97 -10.51 14.24
CA PRO A 360 11.18 -11.30 14.47
C PRO A 360 11.04 -12.29 15.64
N LEU A 361 10.30 -11.91 16.70
CA LEU A 361 10.03 -12.77 17.85
C LEU A 361 8.91 -13.81 17.60
N ASN A 362 8.47 -14.01 16.34
CA ASN A 362 7.43 -14.97 15.94
C ASN A 362 6.06 -14.75 16.64
N LYS A 363 5.73 -13.51 17.01
CA LYS A 363 4.45 -13.17 17.65
C LYS A 363 3.36 -12.83 16.61
N HIS A 364 3.34 -13.56 15.47
CA HIS A 364 2.46 -13.30 14.34
C HIS A 364 0.97 -13.29 14.70
N LYS A 365 0.50 -14.23 15.55
CA LYS A 365 -0.91 -14.33 15.96
C LYS A 365 -1.37 -13.07 16.70
N SER A 366 -0.58 -12.62 17.69
CA SER A 366 -0.91 -11.41 18.47
C SER A 366 -0.83 -10.15 17.62
N PHE A 367 0.17 -10.06 16.72
CA PHE A 367 0.30 -8.96 15.76
C PHE A 367 -0.96 -8.85 14.88
N SER A 368 -1.35 -9.95 14.21
CA SER A 368 -2.55 -9.97 13.36
C SER A 368 -3.85 -9.75 14.15
N GLY A 369 -3.94 -10.25 15.39
CA GLY A 369 -5.10 -10.02 16.25
C GLY A 369 -5.28 -8.53 16.63
N ILE A 370 -4.19 -7.81 16.91
CA ILE A 370 -4.24 -6.38 17.20
C ILE A 370 -4.68 -5.61 15.93
N LEU A 371 -4.16 -5.98 14.76
CA LEU A 371 -4.57 -5.33 13.51
C LEU A 371 -6.03 -5.62 13.13
N PHE A 372 -6.53 -6.82 13.44
CA PHE A 372 -7.96 -7.12 13.31
C PHE A 372 -8.82 -6.20 14.19
N LEU A 373 -8.47 -6.08 15.47
CA LEU A 373 -9.18 -5.17 16.38
C LEU A 373 -9.08 -3.71 15.91
N ALA A 374 -7.92 -3.30 15.39
CA ALA A 374 -7.76 -1.97 14.80
C ALA A 374 -8.71 -1.74 13.62
N ALA A 375 -8.89 -2.74 12.73
CA ALA A 375 -9.83 -2.64 11.62
C ALA A 375 -11.29 -2.49 12.12
N VAL A 376 -11.69 -3.26 13.13
CA VAL A 376 -13.02 -3.13 13.74
C VAL A 376 -13.20 -1.75 14.36
N ILE A 377 -12.22 -1.28 15.16
CA ILE A 377 -12.26 0.04 15.79
C ILE A 377 -12.33 1.14 14.74
N ASN A 378 -11.48 1.08 13.71
CA ASN A 378 -11.48 2.09 12.64
C ASN A 378 -12.83 2.20 11.95
N LEU A 379 -13.39 1.07 11.51
CA LEU A 379 -14.70 1.06 10.85
C LEU A 379 -15.79 1.59 11.79
N THR A 380 -15.81 1.15 13.04
CA THR A 380 -16.79 1.62 14.03
C THR A 380 -16.69 3.14 14.22
N LEU A 381 -15.47 3.66 14.45
CA LEU A 381 -15.25 5.09 14.61
C LEU A 381 -15.60 5.88 13.34
N ALA A 382 -15.22 5.34 12.16
CA ALA A 382 -15.54 5.98 10.90
C ALA A 382 -17.07 6.07 10.68
N PHE A 383 -17.82 5.00 10.89
CA PHE A 383 -19.29 5.02 10.76
C PHE A 383 -19.99 5.90 11.79
N ILE A 384 -19.37 6.17 12.95
CA ILE A 384 -19.91 7.09 13.98
C ILE A 384 -19.52 8.54 13.67
N PHE A 385 -18.24 8.82 13.39
CA PHE A 385 -17.74 10.19 13.31
C PHE A 385 -17.87 10.80 11.91
N VAL A 386 -17.77 10.01 10.85
CA VAL A 386 -17.83 10.56 9.49
C VAL A 386 -19.20 11.18 9.16
N PRO A 387 -20.34 10.58 9.50
CA PRO A 387 -21.64 11.23 9.24
C PRO A 387 -21.84 12.55 9.98
N ILE A 388 -21.12 12.78 11.10
CA ILE A 388 -21.27 13.96 11.97
C ILE A 388 -20.23 15.04 11.63
N PHE A 389 -18.97 14.62 11.42
CA PHE A 389 -17.82 15.53 11.30
C PHE A 389 -17.09 15.40 9.96
N PHE A 390 -17.60 14.62 9.01
CA PHE A 390 -17.06 14.44 7.65
C PHE A 390 -15.55 14.16 7.63
N GLU A 391 -14.77 15.00 6.93
CA GLU A 391 -13.31 14.86 6.79
C GLU A 391 -12.55 14.93 8.12
N VAL A 392 -13.05 15.73 9.05
CA VAL A 392 -12.50 15.84 10.40
C VAL A 392 -12.78 14.55 11.18
N GLY A 393 -13.98 13.98 11.07
CA GLY A 393 -14.34 12.70 11.64
C GLY A 393 -13.46 11.55 11.11
N THR A 394 -13.16 11.58 9.81
CA THR A 394 -12.24 10.64 9.16
C THR A 394 -10.83 10.76 9.73
N ALA A 395 -10.33 12.00 9.88
CA ALA A 395 -9.00 12.27 10.43
C ALA A 395 -8.86 11.80 11.89
N ILE A 396 -9.88 12.06 12.71
CA ILE A 396 -9.94 11.61 14.10
C ILE A 396 -9.99 10.09 14.18
N SER A 397 -10.80 9.42 13.36
CA SER A 397 -10.91 7.96 13.32
C SER A 397 -9.57 7.32 12.98
N ALA A 398 -8.87 7.86 11.98
CA ALA A 398 -7.55 7.38 11.59
C ALA A 398 -6.52 7.54 12.72
N LEU A 399 -6.43 8.73 13.32
CA LEU A 399 -5.47 9.01 14.40
C LEU A 399 -5.75 8.17 15.65
N THR A 400 -7.02 8.05 16.04
CA THR A 400 -7.43 7.25 17.19
C THR A 400 -7.09 5.76 16.98
N THR A 401 -7.36 5.23 15.78
CA THR A 401 -7.05 3.84 15.44
C THR A 401 -5.55 3.56 15.49
N GLU A 402 -4.71 4.40 14.88
CA GLU A 402 -3.26 4.21 14.91
C GLU A 402 -2.67 4.39 16.31
N THR A 403 -3.25 5.29 17.10
CA THR A 403 -2.90 5.43 18.52
C THR A 403 -3.23 4.15 19.29
N PHE A 404 -4.41 3.56 19.06
CA PHE A 404 -4.78 2.27 19.63
C PHE A 404 -3.79 1.17 19.22
N VAL A 405 -3.43 1.06 17.95
CA VAL A 405 -2.44 0.06 17.47
C VAL A 405 -1.12 0.21 18.22
N THR A 406 -0.63 1.44 18.32
CA THR A 406 0.64 1.74 19.01
C THR A 406 0.58 1.36 20.49
N LEU A 407 -0.49 1.76 21.18
CA LEU A 407 -0.69 1.42 22.59
C LEU A 407 -0.87 -0.09 22.81
N ALA A 408 -1.62 -0.76 21.94
CA ALA A 408 -1.82 -2.21 22.01
C ALA A 408 -0.50 -2.97 21.84
N PHE A 409 0.35 -2.56 20.86
CA PHE A 409 1.70 -3.14 20.74
C PHE A 409 2.58 -2.82 21.95
N TYR A 410 2.53 -1.58 22.45
CA TYR A 410 3.27 -1.18 23.64
C TYR A 410 2.91 -2.05 24.86
N PHE A 411 1.62 -2.18 25.18
CA PHE A 411 1.16 -3.00 26.30
C PHE A 411 1.48 -4.48 26.09
N PHE A 412 1.32 -5.00 24.87
CA PHE A 412 1.70 -6.38 24.56
C PHE A 412 3.17 -6.65 24.87
N ILE A 413 4.07 -5.76 24.45
CA ILE A 413 5.52 -5.87 24.70
C ILE A 413 5.81 -5.81 26.20
N ARG A 414 5.17 -4.89 26.92
CA ARG A 414 5.35 -4.73 28.36
C ARG A 414 4.87 -5.95 29.16
N PHE A 415 3.66 -6.46 28.83
CA PHE A 415 3.12 -7.65 29.52
C PHE A 415 3.93 -8.92 29.22
N ASN A 416 4.51 -9.04 28.04
CA ASN A 416 5.41 -10.16 27.72
C ASN A 416 6.85 -9.95 28.20
N LYS A 417 7.13 -8.91 29.02
CA LYS A 417 8.43 -8.60 29.61
C LYS A 417 9.56 -8.46 28.58
N ILE A 418 9.25 -7.98 27.36
CA ILE A 418 10.24 -7.71 26.33
C ILE A 418 10.90 -6.35 26.64
N LYS A 419 12.17 -6.35 27.04
CA LYS A 419 12.90 -5.19 27.61
C LYS A 419 13.29 -4.12 26.59
N ILE A 420 12.43 -3.73 25.68
CA ILE A 420 12.69 -2.67 24.66
C ILE A 420 12.35 -1.28 25.21
N LEU A 421 11.43 -1.23 26.15
CA LEU A 421 10.93 -0.01 26.79
C LEU A 421 11.66 0.25 28.08
#